data_4d96e6c28b7050cc4378358872ee7778
#
_entry.id   4d96e6c28b7050cc4378358872ee7778
#
_cell.length_a   1.000
_cell.length_b   1.000
_cell.length_c   1.000
_cell.angle_alpha   90.00
_cell.angle_beta   90.00
_cell.angle_gamma   90.00
#
_symmetry.space_group_name_H-M   'P 1'
#
loop_
_entity.id
_entity.type
_entity.pdbx_description
1 polymer ?
#
loop_
_entity_poly.entity_id
_entity_poly.type
_entity_poly.pdbx_seq_one_letter_code
_entity_poly.pdbx_strand_id
1 'polypeptide(L)'
;MDFTDGIMEINVNHILCTSWSELEQAALPEVVAFLREWYDGSPYIVAHTSGSTGIPKELKLLKCDMKASAKLTNDYFGIDRTSVLLLCLSPDYIAGKMMIVRALCSGACLLTVSPSSHPLDKIEEKIDFAAMVPMQVQKILENESGKSGLNRIKKLIIGGAPVSQELESKLKNLSVTSYITYGMTE
;
A
#
# COMPACT_ATOMS: atom_id res chain seq x y z
N MET A 1 -24.27 -12.96 -0.76
CA MET A 1 -24.85 -11.60 -0.85
C MET A 1 -24.22 -10.98 -2.08
N ASP A 2 -25.00 -10.91 -3.14
CA ASP A 2 -24.53 -10.37 -4.41
C ASP A 2 -24.36 -8.86 -4.30
N PHE A 3 -23.33 -8.35 -4.97
CA PHE A 3 -23.01 -6.93 -5.01
C PHE A 3 -24.12 -6.16 -5.71
N THR A 4 -24.95 -5.45 -4.96
CA THR A 4 -25.87 -4.46 -5.52
C THR A 4 -25.11 -3.16 -5.71
N ASP A 5 -24.98 -2.73 -6.97
CA ASP A 5 -24.59 -1.42 -7.47
C ASP A 5 -23.08 -1.01 -7.45
N GLY A 6 -22.18 -1.96 -7.69
CA GLY A 6 -20.80 -1.65 -8.03
C GLY A 6 -20.04 -2.95 -8.23
N ILE A 7 -19.76 -3.30 -9.46
CA ILE A 7 -18.95 -4.50 -9.73
C ILE A 7 -17.62 -4.32 -9.02
N MET A 8 -17.37 -5.14 -7.98
CA MET A 8 -16.04 -5.23 -7.41
C MET A 8 -15.14 -5.86 -8.47
N GLU A 9 -14.16 -5.12 -8.89
CA GLU A 9 -13.10 -5.63 -9.76
C GLU A 9 -11.78 -5.18 -9.16
N ILE A 10 -10.97 -6.13 -8.72
CA ILE A 10 -9.63 -5.85 -8.22
C ILE A 10 -8.69 -6.97 -8.65
N ASN A 11 -7.53 -6.59 -9.15
CA ASN A 11 -6.46 -7.53 -9.47
C ASN A 11 -5.56 -7.69 -8.23
N VAL A 12 -5.56 -8.86 -7.61
CA VAL A 12 -4.72 -9.18 -6.46
C VAL A 12 -3.84 -10.38 -6.79
N ASN A 13 -2.53 -10.22 -6.62
CA ASN A 13 -1.55 -11.27 -6.90
C ASN A 13 -1.73 -11.88 -8.30
N HIS A 14 -1.99 -11.02 -9.32
CA HIS A 14 -2.27 -11.37 -10.72
C HIS A 14 -3.58 -12.14 -10.96
N ILE A 15 -4.45 -12.21 -9.97
CA ILE A 15 -5.79 -12.81 -10.09
C ILE A 15 -6.82 -11.68 -10.12
N LEU A 16 -7.57 -11.56 -11.21
CA LEU A 16 -8.68 -10.64 -11.31
C LEU A 16 -9.86 -11.19 -10.50
N CYS A 17 -10.15 -10.58 -9.35
CA CYS A 17 -11.22 -10.98 -8.47
C CYS A 17 -12.47 -10.15 -8.77
N THR A 18 -13.57 -10.82 -9.10
CA THR A 18 -14.90 -10.24 -9.36
C THR A 18 -15.94 -10.70 -8.35
N SER A 19 -15.54 -11.57 -7.43
CA SER A 19 -16.37 -12.10 -6.35
C SER A 19 -15.62 -12.16 -5.03
N TRP A 20 -16.36 -12.20 -3.92
CA TRP A 20 -15.77 -12.37 -2.59
C TRP A 20 -15.02 -13.69 -2.44
N SER A 21 -15.53 -14.76 -3.06
CA SER A 21 -14.90 -16.08 -3.00
C SER A 21 -13.52 -16.09 -3.68
N GLU A 22 -13.39 -15.43 -4.83
CA GLU A 22 -12.10 -15.29 -5.51
C GLU A 22 -11.14 -14.42 -4.68
N LEU A 23 -11.64 -13.33 -4.11
CA LEU A 23 -10.83 -12.45 -3.27
C LEU A 23 -10.31 -13.16 -2.01
N GLU A 24 -11.16 -13.95 -1.33
CA GLU A 24 -10.77 -14.71 -0.13
C GLU A 24 -9.70 -15.76 -0.41
N GLN A 25 -9.62 -16.27 -1.66
CA GLN A 25 -8.58 -17.19 -2.07
C GLN A 25 -7.28 -16.49 -2.51
N ALA A 26 -7.40 -15.29 -3.08
CA ALA A 26 -6.27 -14.58 -3.68
C ALA A 26 -5.57 -13.60 -2.72
N ALA A 27 -6.29 -13.04 -1.75
CA ALA A 27 -5.82 -11.95 -0.90
C ALA A 27 -5.56 -12.37 0.55
N LEU A 28 -4.73 -11.58 1.24
CA LEU A 28 -4.56 -11.68 2.68
C LEU A 28 -5.88 -11.35 3.40
N PRO A 29 -6.20 -12.00 4.55
CA PRO A 29 -7.46 -11.79 5.29
C PRO A 29 -7.73 -10.32 5.64
N GLU A 30 -6.69 -9.55 5.98
CA GLU A 30 -6.81 -8.13 6.32
C GLU A 30 -7.15 -7.25 5.10
N VAL A 31 -6.76 -7.66 3.89
CA VAL A 31 -7.17 -7.01 2.63
C VAL A 31 -8.65 -7.27 2.37
N VAL A 32 -9.09 -8.51 2.58
CA VAL A 32 -10.51 -8.89 2.46
C VAL A 32 -11.36 -8.10 3.46
N ALA A 33 -10.90 -8.02 4.72
CA ALA A 33 -11.61 -7.28 5.77
C ALA A 33 -11.76 -5.79 5.42
N PHE A 34 -10.69 -5.15 4.94
CA PHE A 34 -10.76 -3.76 4.49
C PHE A 34 -11.71 -3.57 3.30
N LEU A 35 -11.68 -4.47 2.32
CA LEU A 35 -12.58 -4.37 1.17
C LEU A 35 -14.04 -4.60 1.55
N ARG A 36 -14.35 -5.45 2.54
CA ARG A 36 -15.70 -5.56 3.11
C ARG A 36 -16.16 -4.25 3.74
N GLU A 37 -15.30 -3.58 4.52
CA GLU A 37 -15.57 -2.23 5.05
C GLU A 37 -15.72 -1.19 3.92
N TRP A 38 -14.89 -1.30 2.87
CA TRP A 38 -14.94 -0.38 1.72
C TRP A 38 -16.27 -0.45 0.97
N TYR A 39 -16.88 -1.62 0.88
CA TYR A 39 -18.13 -1.88 0.15
C TYR A 39 -19.36 -2.03 1.06
N ASP A 40 -19.28 -1.69 2.34
CA ASP A 40 -20.38 -1.83 3.32
C ASP A 40 -21.53 -0.80 3.19
N GLY A 41 -21.46 0.09 2.22
CA GLY A 41 -22.44 1.16 2.01
C GLY A 41 -22.23 2.40 2.88
N SER A 42 -21.35 2.39 3.88
CA SER A 42 -20.97 3.57 4.65
C SER A 42 -20.20 4.57 3.77
N PRO A 43 -20.41 5.90 3.92
CA PRO A 43 -19.64 6.90 3.17
C PRO A 43 -18.20 7.07 3.67
N TYR A 44 -17.85 6.47 4.81
CA TYR A 44 -16.53 6.59 5.44
C TYR A 44 -15.99 5.23 5.86
N ILE A 45 -14.71 5.17 6.11
CA ILE A 45 -14.02 4.08 6.83
C ILE A 45 -13.50 4.60 8.17
N VAL A 46 -13.25 3.68 9.11
CA VAL A 46 -12.60 4.00 10.38
C VAL A 46 -11.09 3.76 10.25
N ALA A 47 -10.29 4.76 10.59
CA ALA A 47 -8.86 4.65 10.71
C ALA A 47 -8.43 4.95 12.14
N HIS A 48 -7.36 4.32 12.59
CA HIS A 48 -6.78 4.56 13.91
C HIS A 48 -5.46 5.30 13.76
N THR A 49 -5.24 6.33 14.58
CA THR A 49 -3.93 6.96 14.65
C THR A 49 -2.97 6.06 15.43
N SER A 50 -1.70 6.04 15.02
CA SER A 50 -0.66 5.26 15.71
C SER A 50 -0.31 5.77 17.12
N GLY A 51 -0.97 6.84 17.59
CA GLY A 51 -0.94 7.34 18.96
C GLY A 51 0.47 7.51 19.53
N SER A 52 1.25 8.48 19.05
CA SER A 52 2.53 8.85 19.67
C SER A 52 2.41 9.38 21.10
N THR A 53 1.19 9.66 21.57
CA THR A 53 0.91 10.33 22.85
C THR A 53 -0.14 9.65 23.72
N GLY A 54 -0.60 8.42 23.41
CA GLY A 54 -1.61 7.76 24.25
C GLY A 54 -2.59 6.87 23.49
N ILE A 55 -3.86 6.92 23.88
CA ILE A 55 -4.94 6.08 23.32
C ILE A 55 -5.12 6.39 21.82
N PRO A 56 -5.11 5.37 20.94
CA PRO A 56 -5.39 5.55 19.51
C PRO A 56 -6.73 6.26 19.33
N LYS A 57 -6.74 7.32 18.52
CA LYS A 57 -7.99 8.01 18.16
C LYS A 57 -8.59 7.37 16.93
N GLU A 58 -9.90 7.15 16.97
CA GLU A 58 -10.68 6.79 15.79
C GLU A 58 -10.95 8.04 14.94
N LEU A 59 -10.66 7.93 13.66
CA LEU A 59 -10.93 8.95 12.66
C LEU A 59 -11.82 8.37 11.56
N LYS A 60 -12.86 9.11 11.20
CA LYS A 60 -13.72 8.79 10.08
C LYS A 60 -13.18 9.47 8.82
N LEU A 61 -12.74 8.68 7.88
CA LEU A 61 -12.21 9.16 6.60
C LEU A 61 -13.24 8.91 5.49
N LEU A 62 -13.65 9.95 4.80
CA LEU A 62 -14.59 9.82 3.70
C LEU A 62 -14.00 9.03 2.54
N LYS A 63 -14.73 8.04 2.07
CA LYS A 63 -14.31 7.20 0.93
C LYS A 63 -14.09 8.03 -0.34
N CYS A 64 -14.87 9.11 -0.55
CA CYS A 64 -14.68 10.02 -1.67
C CYS A 64 -13.33 10.76 -1.60
N ASP A 65 -12.91 11.20 -0.40
CA ASP A 65 -11.63 11.90 -0.21
C ASP A 65 -10.45 10.94 -0.40
N MET A 66 -10.58 9.70 0.10
CA MET A 66 -9.59 8.67 -0.14
C MET A 66 -9.45 8.33 -1.62
N LYS A 67 -10.56 8.24 -2.36
CA LYS A 67 -10.54 8.07 -3.83
C LYS A 67 -9.85 9.24 -4.53
N ALA A 68 -10.16 10.48 -4.13
CA ALA A 68 -9.53 11.68 -4.70
C ALA A 68 -8.02 11.68 -4.44
N SER A 69 -7.60 11.41 -3.21
CA SER A 69 -6.18 11.29 -2.84
C SER A 69 -5.46 10.16 -3.60
N ALA A 70 -6.11 9.01 -3.75
CA ALA A 70 -5.55 7.89 -4.52
C ALA A 70 -5.37 8.28 -6.00
N LYS A 71 -6.37 8.95 -6.59
CA LYS A 71 -6.31 9.41 -7.98
C LYS A 71 -5.16 10.39 -8.18
N LEU A 72 -5.01 11.41 -7.33
CA LEU A 72 -3.88 12.35 -7.40
C LEU A 72 -2.53 11.64 -7.32
N THR A 73 -2.41 10.64 -6.44
CA THR A 73 -1.19 9.84 -6.33
C THR A 73 -0.95 9.03 -7.61
N ASN A 74 -1.98 8.37 -8.12
CA ASN A 74 -1.90 7.57 -9.34
C ASN A 74 -1.50 8.42 -10.56
N ASP A 75 -2.11 9.58 -10.71
CA ASP A 75 -1.80 10.53 -11.79
C ASP A 75 -0.34 11.02 -11.68
N TYR A 76 0.11 11.42 -10.48
CA TYR A 76 1.47 11.91 -10.26
C TYR A 76 2.54 10.86 -10.55
N PHE A 77 2.30 9.62 -10.12
CA PHE A 77 3.25 8.52 -10.30
C PHE A 77 3.05 7.74 -11.60
N GLY A 78 2.02 8.06 -12.40
CA GLY A 78 1.68 7.35 -13.63
C GLY A 78 1.31 5.89 -13.35
N ILE A 79 0.48 5.68 -12.33
CA ILE A 79 -0.03 4.36 -11.96
C ILE A 79 -1.31 4.08 -12.74
N ASP A 80 -1.34 2.98 -13.49
CA ASP A 80 -2.45 2.56 -14.31
C ASP A 80 -2.69 1.05 -14.20
N ARG A 81 -3.58 0.50 -15.03
CA ARG A 81 -3.96 -0.91 -15.05
C ARG A 81 -2.81 -1.89 -15.37
N THR A 82 -1.71 -1.40 -15.93
CA THR A 82 -0.53 -2.21 -16.27
C THR A 82 0.51 -2.23 -15.15
N SER A 83 0.31 -1.40 -14.12
CA SER A 83 1.23 -1.25 -13.01
C SER A 83 1.08 -2.37 -11.97
N VAL A 84 2.19 -2.69 -11.30
CA VAL A 84 2.24 -3.58 -10.13
C VAL A 84 2.55 -2.75 -8.89
N LEU A 85 1.63 -2.77 -7.92
CA LEU A 85 1.74 -2.08 -6.64
C LEU A 85 2.03 -3.10 -5.54
N LEU A 86 3.02 -2.85 -4.69
CA LEU A 86 3.31 -3.71 -3.55
C LEU A 86 2.64 -3.21 -2.27
N LEU A 87 1.75 -4.02 -1.69
CA LEU A 87 1.23 -3.85 -0.34
C LEU A 87 2.06 -4.69 0.63
N CYS A 88 2.87 -4.03 1.42
CA CYS A 88 3.71 -4.62 2.48
C CYS A 88 3.52 -3.92 3.85
N LEU A 89 2.48 -3.11 3.95
CA LEU A 89 2.05 -2.41 5.17
C LEU A 89 0.68 -2.95 5.59
N SER A 90 0.42 -3.00 6.91
CA SER A 90 -0.88 -3.45 7.40
C SER A 90 -2.01 -2.50 6.98
N PRO A 91 -3.13 -3.03 6.47
CA PRO A 91 -4.36 -2.26 6.25
C PRO A 91 -5.05 -1.76 7.52
N ASP A 92 -4.54 -2.09 8.72
CA ASP A 92 -5.00 -1.47 9.97
C ASP A 92 -4.65 0.03 10.00
N TYR A 93 -3.59 0.41 9.27
CA TYR A 93 -3.12 1.79 9.18
C TYR A 93 -3.45 2.40 7.82
N ILE A 94 -3.58 3.73 7.81
CA ILE A 94 -3.97 4.48 6.62
C ILE A 94 -3.05 4.22 5.41
N ALA A 95 -1.76 4.03 5.63
CA ALA A 95 -0.82 3.80 4.54
C ALA A 95 -1.11 2.49 3.78
N GLY A 96 -1.43 1.40 4.50
CA GLY A 96 -1.85 0.14 3.90
C GLY A 96 -3.22 0.25 3.22
N LYS A 97 -4.22 0.89 3.89
CA LYS A 97 -5.53 1.16 3.29
C LYS A 97 -5.40 1.92 1.96
N MET A 98 -4.58 2.96 1.92
CA MET A 98 -4.39 3.78 0.71
C MET A 98 -3.71 3.03 -0.43
N MET A 99 -2.86 2.02 -0.17
CA MET A 99 -2.31 1.18 -1.24
C MET A 99 -3.42 0.38 -1.93
N ILE A 100 -4.37 -0.17 -1.16
CA ILE A 100 -5.53 -0.90 -1.71
C ILE A 100 -6.40 0.06 -2.53
N VAL A 101 -6.69 1.27 -2.00
CA VAL A 101 -7.52 2.26 -2.70
C VAL A 101 -6.84 2.73 -4.01
N ARG A 102 -5.51 2.89 -4.03
CA ARG A 102 -4.77 3.21 -5.27
C ARG A 102 -4.94 2.12 -6.32
N ALA A 103 -4.81 0.84 -5.93
CA ALA A 103 -5.02 -0.29 -6.83
C ALA A 103 -6.46 -0.33 -7.37
N LEU A 104 -7.47 -0.17 -6.50
CA LEU A 104 -8.88 -0.09 -6.89
C LEU A 104 -9.14 1.04 -7.91
N CYS A 105 -8.57 2.24 -7.66
CA CYS A 105 -8.81 3.40 -8.52
C CYS A 105 -8.07 3.34 -9.86
N SER A 106 -6.97 2.60 -9.97
CA SER A 106 -6.17 2.50 -11.19
C SER A 106 -6.43 1.22 -11.99
N GLY A 107 -7.01 0.20 -11.37
CA GLY A 107 -7.07 -1.15 -11.93
C GLY A 107 -5.73 -1.89 -11.92
N ALA A 108 -4.71 -1.36 -11.23
CA ALA A 108 -3.39 -1.96 -11.12
C ALA A 108 -3.41 -3.30 -10.36
N CYS A 109 -2.43 -4.14 -10.60
CA CYS A 109 -2.22 -5.34 -9.81
C CYS A 109 -1.72 -4.97 -8.40
N LEU A 110 -2.42 -5.40 -7.36
CA LEU A 110 -2.01 -5.30 -5.97
C LEU A 110 -1.29 -6.58 -5.56
N LEU A 111 0.02 -6.57 -5.58
CA LEU A 111 0.83 -7.65 -5.02
C LEU A 111 0.86 -7.53 -3.50
N THR A 112 0.48 -8.59 -2.78
CA THR A 112 0.33 -8.55 -1.33
C THR A 112 1.32 -9.46 -0.63
N VAL A 113 2.00 -8.94 0.38
CA VAL A 113 2.84 -9.71 1.29
C VAL A 113 2.48 -9.36 2.74
N SER A 114 2.60 -10.33 3.64
CA SER A 114 2.40 -10.07 5.07
C SER A 114 3.36 -8.99 5.56
N PRO A 115 2.89 -8.01 6.35
CA PRO A 115 3.74 -6.98 6.90
C PRO A 115 4.91 -7.56 7.69
N SER A 116 6.12 -7.16 7.32
CA SER A 116 7.36 -7.62 7.96
C SER A 116 8.46 -6.57 7.81
N SER A 117 9.59 -6.79 8.48
CA SER A 117 10.79 -5.96 8.29
C SER A 117 11.55 -6.26 6.98
N HIS A 118 11.24 -7.41 6.33
CA HIS A 118 11.88 -7.88 5.10
C HIS A 118 10.82 -8.25 4.05
N PRO A 119 9.99 -7.30 3.59
CA PRO A 119 8.84 -7.61 2.72
C PRO A 119 9.24 -8.03 1.30
N LEU A 120 10.51 -7.87 0.92
CA LEU A 120 11.01 -8.15 -0.43
C LEU A 120 11.64 -9.53 -0.60
N ASP A 121 11.78 -10.31 0.47
CA ASP A 121 12.53 -11.58 0.44
C ASP A 121 12.02 -12.60 -0.57
N LYS A 122 10.72 -12.58 -0.85
CA LYS A 122 10.06 -13.52 -1.78
C LYS A 122 9.58 -12.86 -3.07
N ILE A 123 9.92 -11.58 -3.29
CA ILE A 123 9.50 -10.83 -4.45
C ILE A 123 10.60 -10.87 -5.51
N GLU A 124 10.33 -11.47 -6.64
CA GLU A 124 11.27 -11.57 -7.76
C GLU A 124 10.89 -10.67 -8.94
N GLU A 125 9.63 -10.29 -9.03
CA GLU A 125 9.11 -9.45 -10.11
C GLU A 125 9.40 -7.96 -9.91
N LYS A 126 9.22 -7.19 -10.99
CA LYS A 126 9.33 -5.73 -10.98
C LYS A 126 8.08 -5.10 -10.36
N ILE A 127 8.30 -4.10 -9.55
CA ILE A 127 7.26 -3.33 -8.85
C ILE A 127 7.30 -1.90 -9.37
N ASP A 128 6.18 -1.38 -9.84
CA ASP A 128 6.10 0.01 -10.30
C ASP A 128 6.01 0.99 -9.15
N PHE A 129 5.30 0.62 -8.08
CA PHE A 129 5.10 1.50 -6.93
C PHE A 129 4.98 0.73 -5.62
N ALA A 130 5.65 1.23 -4.58
CA ALA A 130 5.57 0.70 -3.23
C ALA A 130 5.53 1.83 -2.19
N ALA A 131 4.97 1.51 -1.01
CA ALA A 131 5.04 2.36 0.19
C ALA A 131 5.66 1.57 1.33
N MET A 132 6.63 2.15 2.02
CA MET A 132 7.33 1.52 3.15
C MET A 132 7.56 2.52 4.28
N VAL A 133 7.75 2.01 5.49
CA VAL A 133 8.25 2.81 6.61
C VAL A 133 9.79 2.81 6.61
N PRO A 134 10.45 3.85 7.17
CA PRO A 134 11.92 3.94 7.21
C PRO A 134 12.59 2.71 7.80
N MET A 135 11.99 2.10 8.83
CA MET A 135 12.52 0.89 9.47
C MET A 135 12.59 -0.30 8.50
N GLN A 136 11.56 -0.50 7.65
CA GLN A 136 11.58 -1.57 6.64
C GLN A 136 12.73 -1.34 5.65
N VAL A 137 12.85 -0.12 5.12
CA VAL A 137 13.91 0.23 4.17
C VAL A 137 15.29 0.05 4.78
N GLN A 138 15.47 0.46 6.04
CA GLN A 138 16.73 0.29 6.76
C GLN A 138 17.08 -1.19 6.91
N LYS A 139 16.13 -2.04 7.30
CA LYS A 139 16.33 -3.49 7.44
C LYS A 139 16.65 -4.16 6.11
N ILE A 140 15.94 -3.80 5.05
CA ILE A 140 16.20 -4.31 3.70
C ILE A 140 17.63 -3.96 3.27
N LEU A 141 18.14 -2.78 3.60
CA LEU A 141 19.49 -2.32 3.23
C LEU A 141 20.64 -2.96 4.02
N GLU A 142 20.34 -3.78 5.05
CA GLU A 142 21.37 -4.47 5.83
C GLU A 142 22.11 -5.57 5.04
N ASN A 143 21.52 -6.04 3.91
CA ASN A 143 22.14 -7.09 3.09
C ASN A 143 21.98 -6.83 1.58
N GLU A 144 22.82 -7.48 0.77
CA GLU A 144 22.85 -7.30 -0.69
C GLU A 144 21.60 -7.82 -1.39
N SER A 145 20.98 -8.89 -0.87
CA SER A 145 19.70 -9.41 -1.40
C SER A 145 18.59 -8.37 -1.29
N GLY A 146 18.53 -7.68 -0.14
CA GLY A 146 17.58 -6.60 0.07
C GLY A 146 17.81 -5.42 -0.87
N LYS A 147 19.06 -4.99 -1.05
CA LYS A 147 19.39 -3.93 -2.02
C LYS A 147 18.98 -4.31 -3.44
N SER A 148 19.21 -5.57 -3.84
CA SER A 148 18.73 -6.10 -5.11
C SER A 148 17.20 -6.07 -5.19
N GLY A 149 16.51 -6.36 -4.09
CA GLY A 149 15.05 -6.24 -3.96
C GLY A 149 14.56 -4.81 -4.19
N LEU A 150 15.18 -3.82 -3.53
CA LEU A 150 14.82 -2.41 -3.72
C LEU A 150 15.05 -1.95 -5.17
N ASN A 151 16.07 -2.44 -5.84
CA ASN A 151 16.35 -2.11 -7.24
C ASN A 151 15.29 -2.66 -8.22
N ARG A 152 14.41 -3.56 -7.79
CA ARG A 152 13.26 -4.01 -8.59
C ARG A 152 12.05 -3.06 -8.47
N ILE A 153 12.08 -2.12 -7.51
CA ILE A 153 11.04 -1.12 -7.31
C ILE A 153 11.38 0.12 -8.12
N LYS A 154 10.47 0.57 -8.97
CA LYS A 154 10.64 1.77 -9.78
C LYS A 154 10.45 3.05 -8.97
N LYS A 155 9.38 3.11 -8.18
CA LYS A 155 9.02 4.27 -7.35
C LYS A 155 8.66 3.82 -5.94
N LEU A 156 9.31 4.40 -4.94
CA LEU A 156 9.13 4.07 -3.53
C LEU A 156 8.81 5.33 -2.74
N ILE A 157 7.66 5.36 -2.08
CA ILE A 157 7.37 6.39 -1.07
C ILE A 157 7.76 5.87 0.32
N ILE A 158 8.41 6.72 1.11
CA ILE A 158 8.87 6.40 2.46
C ILE A 158 8.27 7.41 3.42
N GLY A 159 7.48 6.93 4.39
CA GLY A 159 6.79 7.80 5.32
C GLY A 159 6.43 7.12 6.64
N GLY A 160 5.63 7.80 7.45
CA GLY A 160 5.18 7.29 8.75
C GLY A 160 6.17 7.48 9.91
N ALA A 161 7.42 7.86 9.62
CA ALA A 161 8.44 8.23 10.60
C ALA A 161 9.53 9.10 9.94
N PRO A 162 10.35 9.84 10.71
CA PRO A 162 11.48 10.59 10.18
C PRO A 162 12.48 9.68 9.46
N VAL A 163 13.02 10.16 8.35
CA VAL A 163 14.10 9.49 7.59
C VAL A 163 15.43 10.12 7.99
N SER A 164 16.42 9.30 8.34
CA SER A 164 17.75 9.79 8.69
C SER A 164 18.55 10.17 7.44
N GLN A 165 19.50 11.12 7.58
CA GLN A 165 20.41 11.50 6.50
C GLN A 165 21.24 10.31 6.00
N GLU A 166 21.58 9.37 6.89
CA GLU A 166 22.29 8.15 6.52
C GLU A 166 21.46 7.28 5.59
N LEU A 167 20.15 7.10 5.92
CA LEU A 167 19.23 6.33 5.09
C LEU A 167 19.04 6.99 3.72
N GLU A 168 18.86 8.31 3.66
CA GLU A 168 18.78 9.06 2.41
C GLU A 168 20.03 8.87 1.54
N SER A 169 21.21 8.91 2.16
CA SER A 169 22.48 8.74 1.46
C SER A 169 22.63 7.33 0.87
N LYS A 170 22.15 6.31 1.59
CA LYS A 170 22.13 4.93 1.09
C LYS A 170 21.17 4.76 -0.09
N LEU A 171 20.00 5.38 -0.04
CA LEU A 171 19.00 5.32 -1.10
C LEU A 171 19.47 5.97 -2.42
N LYS A 172 20.25 7.04 -2.35
CA LYS A 172 20.80 7.72 -3.54
C LYS A 172 21.72 6.84 -4.41
N ASN A 173 22.25 5.76 -3.84
CA ASN A 173 23.11 4.81 -4.55
C ASN A 173 22.35 3.64 -5.19
N LEU A 174 21.02 3.64 -5.12
CA LEU A 174 20.17 2.60 -5.70
C LEU A 174 19.46 3.11 -6.96
N SER A 175 18.97 2.19 -7.79
CA SER A 175 18.19 2.53 -8.98
C SER A 175 16.75 2.91 -8.68
N VAL A 176 16.24 2.61 -7.48
CA VAL A 176 14.89 2.99 -7.05
C VAL A 176 14.75 4.50 -6.91
N THR A 177 13.72 5.08 -7.53
CA THR A 177 13.38 6.48 -7.28
C THR A 177 12.59 6.59 -5.98
N SER A 178 13.21 7.12 -4.93
CA SER A 178 12.60 7.25 -3.61
C SER A 178 12.09 8.65 -3.33
N TYR A 179 10.93 8.73 -2.65
CA TYR A 179 10.28 9.96 -2.23
C TYR A 179 10.02 9.90 -0.73
N ILE A 180 10.56 10.85 0.00
CA ILE A 180 10.25 11.00 1.43
C ILE A 180 8.95 11.77 1.53
N THR A 181 7.96 11.19 2.20
CA THR A 181 6.65 11.79 2.34
C THR A 181 6.37 12.14 3.79
N TYR A 182 5.70 13.26 3.98
CA TYR A 182 5.10 13.63 5.24
C TYR A 182 3.59 13.56 5.09
N GLY A 183 2.93 12.86 6.01
CA GLY A 183 1.47 12.75 6.02
C GLY A 183 0.99 12.37 7.41
N MET A 184 -0.18 12.87 7.76
CA MET A 184 -0.92 12.50 8.98
C MET A 184 -2.25 11.89 8.57
N THR A 185 -2.87 11.16 9.48
CA THR A 185 -4.18 10.54 9.24
C THR A 185 -5.31 11.57 9.35
N GLU A 186 -5.07 12.67 10.08
CA GLU A 186 -6.01 13.79 10.24
C GLU A 186 -6.15 14.64 8.97
#